data_9b3956ae297350fb4665ae7541a16853
#
_entry.id   9b3956ae297350fb4665ae7541a16853
#
_cell.length_a   1.000
_cell.length_b   1.000
_cell.length_c   1.000
_cell.angle_alpha   90.00
_cell.angle_beta   90.00
_cell.angle_gamma   90.00
#
_symmetry.space_group_name_H-M   'P 1'
#
loop_
_entity.id
_entity.type
_entity.pdbx_description
1 polymer ?
#
loop_
_entity_poly.entity_id
_entity_poly.type
_entity_poly.pdbx_seq_one_letter_code
_entity_poly.pdbx_strand_id
1 'polypeptide(L)'
;NLLKSLAEELRLNFGVEVDYISCDLTDPKAPEVLYDFCKHKEYQIDLLVNNAGYAIPSSFDQTPMEEEEKFIRVLGISVIALCKLFIKDMLDRGKGRIMIISSVAAYAPPSSIQTLYGPIKTFMNRFSEGLNLNYNHRGITSTAVCPGYTITNFHSASGVQNEMDNVPGFMKKDAPRVAEEAVQATLKGNHVYVPTKTFKVIVLLLKIIPHSFFSLVSSVLAPGRYDSK
;
A
#
# COMPACT_ATOMS: atom_id res chain seq x y z
N ASN A 1 -12.38 19.91 6.88
CA ASN A 1 -11.06 19.48 6.45
C ASN A 1 -10.66 18.25 7.25
N LEU A 2 -10.73 17.04 6.62
CA LEU A 2 -10.54 15.74 7.27
C LEU A 2 -9.18 15.61 7.99
N LEU A 3 -8.12 16.13 7.38
CA LEU A 3 -6.77 16.08 7.98
C LEU A 3 -6.69 16.87 9.29
N LYS A 4 -7.33 18.03 9.33
CA LYS A 4 -7.38 18.87 10.54
C LYS A 4 -8.13 18.16 11.66
N SER A 5 -9.32 17.62 11.37
CA SER A 5 -10.13 16.89 12.35
C SER A 5 -9.38 15.67 12.89
N LEU A 6 -8.72 14.90 12.02
CA LEU A 6 -7.91 13.75 12.42
C LEU A 6 -6.72 14.16 13.32
N ALA A 7 -6.02 15.25 12.96
CA ALA A 7 -4.91 15.73 13.76
C ALA A 7 -5.35 16.17 15.16
N GLU A 8 -6.50 16.85 15.27
CA GLU A 8 -7.10 17.26 16.55
C GLU A 8 -7.51 16.04 17.39
N GLU A 9 -8.16 15.04 16.79
CA GLU A 9 -8.53 13.80 17.44
C GLU A 9 -7.32 13.05 18.01
N LEU A 10 -6.25 12.90 17.21
CA LEU A 10 -5.05 12.21 17.65
C LEU A 10 -4.33 12.93 18.80
N ARG A 11 -4.26 14.26 18.75
CA ARG A 11 -3.69 15.06 19.85
C ARG A 11 -4.48 14.89 21.13
N LEU A 12 -5.82 14.91 21.05
CA LEU A 12 -6.71 14.79 22.21
C LEU A 12 -6.66 13.38 22.83
N ASN A 13 -6.69 12.35 21.98
CA ASN A 13 -6.81 10.97 22.46
C ASN A 13 -5.49 10.37 22.94
N PHE A 14 -4.36 10.80 22.35
CA PHE A 14 -3.07 10.16 22.58
C PHE A 14 -1.99 11.11 23.16
N GLY A 15 -2.28 12.41 23.26
CA GLY A 15 -1.31 13.38 23.80
C GLY A 15 -0.04 13.50 22.94
N VAL A 16 -0.12 13.17 21.65
CA VAL A 16 1.01 13.22 20.71
C VAL A 16 1.00 14.51 19.91
N GLU A 17 2.17 14.95 19.48
CA GLU A 17 2.28 16.05 18.51
C GLU A 17 1.91 15.52 17.11
N VAL A 18 1.05 16.23 16.41
CA VAL A 18 0.59 15.86 15.06
C VAL A 18 0.54 17.10 14.17
N ASP A 19 1.28 17.08 13.09
CA ASP A 19 1.16 18.07 12.03
C ASP A 19 0.57 17.43 10.76
N TYR A 20 0.02 18.26 9.89
CA TYR A 20 -0.54 17.79 8.62
C TYR A 20 -0.29 18.81 7.51
N ILE A 21 -0.20 18.30 6.29
CA ILE A 21 -0.14 19.09 5.07
C ILE A 21 -0.98 18.41 3.99
N SER A 22 -1.72 19.18 3.22
CA SER A 22 -2.48 18.67 2.07
C SER A 22 -1.61 18.71 0.82
N CYS A 23 -1.33 17.54 0.25
CA CYS A 23 -0.58 17.39 -0.99
C CYS A 23 -1.30 16.40 -1.92
N ASP A 24 -1.32 16.72 -3.21
CA ASP A 24 -1.78 15.79 -4.25
C ASP A 24 -0.57 15.02 -4.81
N LEU A 25 -0.50 13.73 -4.55
CA LEU A 25 0.61 12.87 -5.02
C LEU A 25 0.60 12.60 -6.54
N THR A 26 -0.40 13.09 -7.27
CA THR A 26 -0.35 13.17 -8.73
C THR A 26 0.56 14.30 -9.20
N ASP A 27 0.82 15.31 -8.37
CA ASP A 27 1.81 16.36 -8.66
C ASP A 27 3.24 15.80 -8.48
N PRO A 28 4.10 15.90 -9.52
CA PRO A 28 5.51 15.48 -9.42
C PRO A 28 6.30 16.13 -8.28
N LYS A 29 5.90 17.32 -7.84
CA LYS A 29 6.58 18.07 -6.77
C LYS A 29 6.10 17.71 -5.35
N ALA A 30 4.97 17.00 -5.22
CA ALA A 30 4.41 16.67 -3.91
C ALA A 30 5.38 15.94 -2.96
N PRO A 31 6.22 14.98 -3.42
CA PRO A 31 7.21 14.35 -2.55
C PRO A 31 8.24 15.34 -1.97
N GLU A 32 8.70 16.30 -2.77
CA GLU A 32 9.64 17.35 -2.31
C GLU A 32 8.96 18.28 -1.30
N VAL A 33 7.74 18.73 -1.58
CA VAL A 33 6.95 19.57 -0.67
C VAL A 33 6.76 18.89 0.69
N LEU A 34 6.45 17.58 0.71
CA LEU A 34 6.32 16.81 1.96
C LEU A 34 7.66 16.69 2.70
N TYR A 35 8.73 16.43 1.99
CA TYR A 35 10.07 16.35 2.59
C TYR A 35 10.50 17.68 3.18
N ASP A 36 10.36 18.78 2.42
CA ASP A 36 10.72 20.13 2.86
C ASP A 36 9.89 20.57 4.07
N PHE A 37 8.60 20.22 4.10
CA PHE A 37 7.77 20.45 5.28
C PHE A 37 8.34 19.76 6.53
N CYS A 38 8.75 18.51 6.44
CA CYS A 38 9.39 17.80 7.55
C CYS A 38 10.72 18.43 7.96
N LYS A 39 11.52 18.89 6.99
CA LYS A 39 12.81 19.57 7.24
C LYS A 39 12.62 20.91 7.93
N HIS A 40 11.65 21.73 7.52
CA HIS A 40 11.33 23.01 8.17
C HIS A 40 10.82 22.86 9.60
N LYS A 41 10.19 21.69 9.90
CA LYS A 41 9.75 21.32 11.24
C LYS A 41 10.87 20.64 12.06
N GLU A 42 12.04 20.47 11.50
CA GLU A 42 13.18 19.76 12.12
C GLU A 42 12.86 18.32 12.54
N TYR A 43 11.88 17.68 11.86
CA TYR A 43 11.48 16.31 12.18
C TYR A 43 12.53 15.29 11.76
N GLN A 44 12.85 14.38 12.68
CA GLN A 44 13.61 13.17 12.38
C GLN A 44 12.65 12.02 12.12
N ILE A 45 12.47 11.66 10.86
CA ILE A 45 11.52 10.61 10.47
C ILE A 45 12.15 9.23 10.70
N ASP A 46 11.68 8.51 11.70
CA ASP A 46 12.10 7.14 12.01
C ASP A 46 11.33 6.08 11.22
N LEU A 47 10.08 6.40 10.82
CA LEU A 47 9.21 5.53 10.03
C LEU A 47 8.51 6.32 8.94
N LEU A 48 8.82 6.01 7.68
CA LEU A 48 8.09 6.49 6.51
C LEU A 48 7.00 5.48 6.14
N VAL A 49 5.72 5.89 6.14
CA VAL A 49 4.58 5.05 5.76
C VAL A 49 4.02 5.52 4.41
N ASN A 50 4.27 4.76 3.36
CA ASN A 50 3.69 4.96 2.03
C ASN A 50 2.35 4.22 1.96
N ASN A 51 1.27 4.89 2.34
CA ASN A 51 -0.07 4.31 2.43
C ASN A 51 -1.03 4.81 1.35
N ALA A 52 -0.80 5.98 0.79
CA ALA A 52 -1.70 6.58 -0.20
C ALA A 52 -1.89 5.67 -1.42
N GLY A 53 -3.13 5.57 -1.87
CA GLY A 53 -3.48 4.76 -3.02
C GLY A 53 -4.98 4.71 -3.24
N TYR A 54 -5.37 4.33 -4.45
CA TYR A 54 -6.74 4.15 -4.88
C TYR A 54 -6.82 3.04 -5.92
N ALA A 55 -8.00 2.72 -6.39
CA ALA A 55 -8.24 1.76 -7.46
C ALA A 55 -8.99 2.45 -8.61
N ILE A 56 -8.81 1.96 -9.83
CA ILE A 56 -9.53 2.42 -11.02
C ILE A 56 -10.66 1.42 -11.31
N PRO A 57 -11.94 1.81 -11.28
CA PRO A 57 -13.06 0.87 -11.43
C PRO A 57 -13.35 0.47 -12.88
N SER A 58 -12.68 1.07 -13.86
CA SER A 58 -12.90 0.82 -15.30
C SER A 58 -11.97 -0.26 -15.86
N SER A 59 -12.36 -0.82 -17.00
CA SER A 59 -11.52 -1.71 -17.79
C SER A 59 -10.38 -0.92 -18.46
N PHE A 60 -9.33 -1.62 -18.87
CA PHE A 60 -8.13 -0.99 -19.42
C PHE A 60 -8.40 -0.19 -20.69
N ASP A 61 -9.24 -0.71 -21.58
CA ASP A 61 -9.64 -0.06 -22.84
C ASP A 61 -10.53 1.18 -22.64
N GLN A 62 -11.20 1.28 -21.49
CA GLN A 62 -12.08 2.39 -21.12
C GLN A 62 -11.36 3.47 -20.29
N THR A 63 -10.19 3.18 -19.75
CA THR A 63 -9.46 4.11 -18.89
C THR A 63 -8.56 5.02 -19.73
N PRO A 64 -8.71 6.36 -19.66
CA PRO A 64 -7.80 7.26 -20.33
C PRO A 64 -6.35 7.10 -19.84
N MET A 65 -5.39 7.22 -20.75
CA MET A 65 -3.96 7.08 -20.41
C MET A 65 -3.52 8.05 -19.30
N GLU A 66 -4.09 9.24 -19.26
CA GLU A 66 -3.82 10.23 -18.20
C GLU A 66 -4.16 9.69 -16.79
N GLU A 67 -5.26 8.94 -16.66
CA GLU A 67 -5.67 8.34 -15.39
C GLU A 67 -4.74 7.18 -15.00
N GLU A 68 -4.29 6.38 -15.98
CA GLU A 68 -3.29 5.34 -15.75
C GLU A 68 -1.93 5.95 -15.29
N GLU A 69 -1.51 7.06 -15.89
CA GLU A 69 -0.30 7.78 -15.48
C GLU A 69 -0.41 8.33 -14.06
N LYS A 70 -1.55 8.96 -13.70
CA LYS A 70 -1.81 9.42 -12.32
C LYS A 70 -1.78 8.26 -11.34
N PHE A 71 -2.38 7.13 -11.71
CA PHE A 71 -2.39 5.92 -10.89
C PHE A 71 -0.98 5.40 -10.62
N ILE A 72 -0.17 5.23 -11.67
CA ILE A 72 1.22 4.80 -11.56
C ILE A 72 2.03 5.81 -10.73
N ARG A 73 1.77 7.10 -10.92
CA ARG A 73 2.45 8.17 -10.17
C ARG A 73 2.17 8.05 -8.68
N VAL A 74 0.91 7.94 -8.26
CA VAL A 74 0.55 7.85 -6.84
C VAL A 74 1.07 6.56 -6.20
N LEU A 75 0.83 5.40 -6.85
CA LEU A 75 1.12 4.11 -6.23
C LEU A 75 2.58 3.64 -6.43
N GLY A 76 3.30 4.26 -7.36
CA GLY A 76 4.67 3.87 -7.72
C GLY A 76 5.67 5.00 -7.59
N ILE A 77 5.58 6.00 -8.46
CA ILE A 77 6.62 7.04 -8.60
C ILE A 77 6.75 7.87 -7.32
N SER A 78 5.65 8.29 -6.71
CA SER A 78 5.66 9.07 -5.47
C SER A 78 6.28 8.27 -4.31
N VAL A 79 6.00 6.98 -4.24
CA VAL A 79 6.59 6.07 -3.25
C VAL A 79 8.11 6.01 -3.40
N ILE A 80 8.60 5.84 -4.65
CA ILE A 80 10.05 5.83 -4.93
C ILE A 80 10.68 7.18 -4.56
N ALA A 81 10.05 8.29 -4.94
CA ALA A 81 10.55 9.64 -4.68
C ALA A 81 10.65 9.92 -3.17
N LEU A 82 9.60 9.63 -2.41
CA LEU A 82 9.61 9.75 -0.94
C LEU A 82 10.69 8.87 -0.32
N CYS A 83 10.80 7.61 -0.73
CA CYS A 83 11.87 6.74 -0.25
C CYS A 83 13.25 7.32 -0.54
N LYS A 84 13.49 7.89 -1.74
CA LYS A 84 14.80 8.50 -2.11
C LYS A 84 15.13 9.72 -1.27
N LEU A 85 14.14 10.55 -0.93
CA LEU A 85 14.34 11.74 -0.10
C LEU A 85 14.66 11.36 1.34
N PHE A 86 13.82 10.56 1.98
CA PHE A 86 13.94 10.24 3.40
C PHE A 86 15.06 9.24 3.73
N ILE A 87 15.40 8.33 2.81
CA ILE A 87 16.42 7.30 3.08
C ILE A 87 17.79 7.89 3.33
N LYS A 88 18.12 9.06 2.75
CA LYS A 88 19.40 9.74 2.97
C LYS A 88 19.56 10.11 4.44
N ASP A 89 18.58 10.79 5.02
CA ASP A 89 18.57 11.20 6.43
C ASP A 89 18.60 9.97 7.37
N MET A 90 17.90 8.89 6.99
CA MET A 90 17.92 7.63 7.73
C MET A 90 19.30 6.98 7.71
N LEU A 91 19.98 6.99 6.55
CA LEU A 91 21.31 6.44 6.39
C LEU A 91 22.37 7.22 7.18
N ASP A 92 22.26 8.55 7.23
CA ASP A 92 23.14 9.42 8.02
C ASP A 92 23.01 9.13 9.53
N ARG A 93 21.82 8.74 9.98
CA ARG A 93 21.58 8.31 11.38
C ARG A 93 21.86 6.83 11.63
N GLY A 94 22.07 6.02 10.59
CA GLY A 94 22.21 4.56 10.71
C GLY A 94 20.94 3.85 11.19
N LYS A 95 19.76 4.49 11.07
CA LYS A 95 18.50 4.00 11.60
C LYS A 95 17.31 4.53 10.80
N GLY A 96 16.41 3.64 10.37
CA GLY A 96 15.17 4.03 9.72
C GLY A 96 14.32 2.84 9.31
N ARG A 97 13.03 3.09 9.13
CA ARG A 97 12.07 2.10 8.66
C ARG A 97 11.20 2.67 7.56
N ILE A 98 10.91 1.86 6.57
CA ILE A 98 10.00 2.18 5.49
C ILE A 98 8.88 1.15 5.47
N MET A 99 7.64 1.57 5.49
CA MET A 99 6.46 0.74 5.28
C MET A 99 5.83 1.12 3.95
N ILE A 100 5.60 0.13 3.09
CA ILE A 100 4.91 0.31 1.81
C ILE A 100 3.64 -0.52 1.83
N ILE A 101 2.48 0.13 1.71
CA ILE A 101 1.21 -0.59 1.65
C ILE A 101 1.01 -1.13 0.24
N SER A 102 1.33 -2.39 0.11
CA SER A 102 1.09 -3.20 -1.08
C SER A 102 -0.33 -3.82 -1.04
N SER A 103 -0.48 -5.06 -1.47
CA SER A 103 -1.75 -5.81 -1.44
C SER A 103 -1.50 -7.29 -1.67
N VAL A 104 -2.43 -8.15 -1.26
CA VAL A 104 -2.48 -9.56 -1.72
C VAL A 104 -2.70 -9.67 -3.24
N ALA A 105 -3.18 -8.61 -3.88
CA ALA A 105 -3.26 -8.51 -5.34
C ALA A 105 -1.89 -8.69 -6.04
N ALA A 106 -0.78 -8.45 -5.33
CA ALA A 106 0.57 -8.75 -5.82
C ALA A 106 0.81 -10.25 -6.06
N TYR A 107 -0.03 -11.12 -5.53
CA TYR A 107 0.04 -12.59 -5.67
C TYR A 107 -1.17 -13.16 -6.41
N ALA A 108 -2.24 -12.37 -6.56
CA ALA A 108 -3.47 -12.80 -7.19
C ALA A 108 -3.29 -12.94 -8.71
N PRO A 109 -4.14 -13.74 -9.38
CA PRO A 109 -4.24 -13.73 -10.82
C PRO A 109 -4.54 -12.33 -11.39
N PRO A 110 -4.23 -12.07 -12.66
CA PRO A 110 -4.65 -10.84 -13.33
C PRO A 110 -6.17 -10.63 -13.23
N SER A 111 -6.59 -9.38 -13.08
CA SER A 111 -8.01 -9.01 -13.00
C SER A 111 -8.46 -8.38 -14.33
N SER A 112 -9.70 -8.58 -14.74
CA SER A 112 -10.31 -7.96 -15.90
C SER A 112 -10.56 -6.45 -15.74
N ILE A 113 -10.64 -6.00 -14.48
CA ILE A 113 -10.68 -4.59 -14.08
C ILE A 113 -9.44 -4.25 -13.28
N GLN A 114 -9.11 -2.96 -13.19
CA GLN A 114 -7.93 -2.54 -12.43
C GLN A 114 -6.64 -3.23 -12.92
N THR A 115 -6.45 -3.31 -14.22
CA THR A 115 -5.37 -4.12 -14.84
C THR A 115 -4.00 -3.80 -14.28
N LEU A 116 -3.70 -2.54 -13.95
CA LEU A 116 -2.40 -2.14 -13.42
C LEU A 116 -2.26 -2.32 -11.89
N TYR A 117 -3.35 -2.60 -11.16
CA TYR A 117 -3.28 -2.67 -9.69
C TYR A 117 -2.40 -3.81 -9.20
N GLY A 118 -2.62 -5.03 -9.68
CA GLY A 118 -1.76 -6.18 -9.34
C GLY A 118 -0.29 -5.97 -9.71
N PRO A 119 0.00 -5.59 -10.97
CA PRO A 119 1.36 -5.27 -11.42
C PRO A 119 2.07 -4.22 -10.56
N ILE A 120 1.45 -3.08 -10.24
CA ILE A 120 2.09 -2.06 -9.42
C ILE A 120 2.33 -2.53 -7.98
N LYS A 121 1.42 -3.32 -7.39
CA LYS A 121 1.61 -3.89 -6.06
C LYS A 121 2.72 -4.95 -6.04
N THR A 122 2.87 -5.74 -7.12
CA THR A 122 4.02 -6.65 -7.29
C THR A 122 5.33 -5.89 -7.39
N PHE A 123 5.36 -4.80 -8.17
CA PHE A 123 6.50 -3.91 -8.26
C PHE A 123 6.89 -3.35 -6.89
N MET A 124 5.92 -2.89 -6.07
CA MET A 124 6.18 -2.38 -4.73
C MET A 124 6.77 -3.45 -3.79
N ASN A 125 6.34 -4.71 -3.88
CA ASN A 125 6.95 -5.79 -3.10
C ASN A 125 8.43 -5.96 -3.47
N ARG A 126 8.76 -6.03 -4.76
CA ARG A 126 10.13 -6.19 -5.24
C ARG A 126 11.00 -4.98 -4.94
N PHE A 127 10.44 -3.78 -5.04
CA PHE A 127 11.12 -2.55 -4.66
C PHE A 127 11.49 -2.55 -3.16
N SER A 128 10.57 -2.92 -2.28
CA SER A 128 10.82 -3.05 -0.84
C SER A 128 11.90 -4.09 -0.52
N GLU A 129 11.86 -5.25 -1.18
CA GLU A 129 12.90 -6.28 -1.06
C GLU A 129 14.28 -5.75 -1.49
N GLY A 130 14.32 -4.98 -2.60
CA GLY A 130 15.53 -4.34 -3.08
C GLY A 130 16.11 -3.32 -2.08
N LEU A 131 15.25 -2.53 -1.42
CA LEU A 131 15.69 -1.62 -0.35
C LEU A 131 16.32 -2.39 0.81
N ASN A 132 15.72 -3.50 1.24
CA ASN A 132 16.30 -4.34 2.30
C ASN A 132 17.66 -4.91 1.91
N LEU A 133 17.78 -5.44 0.69
CA LEU A 133 19.05 -6.01 0.20
C LEU A 133 20.17 -4.96 0.24
N ASN A 134 19.86 -3.72 -0.13
CA ASN A 134 20.85 -2.66 -0.22
C ASN A 134 21.15 -1.97 1.11
N TYR A 135 20.20 -1.90 2.05
CA TYR A 135 20.32 -0.98 3.18
C TYR A 135 20.09 -1.61 4.57
N ASN A 136 19.65 -2.88 4.67
CA ASN A 136 19.41 -3.50 5.98
C ASN A 136 20.70 -3.56 6.83
N HIS A 137 21.84 -3.89 6.22
CA HIS A 137 23.14 -3.89 6.91
C HIS A 137 23.60 -2.49 7.38
N ARG A 138 22.92 -1.43 6.93
CA ARG A 138 23.14 -0.03 7.32
C ARG A 138 22.06 0.48 8.29
N GLY A 139 21.27 -0.41 8.88
CA GLY A 139 20.25 -0.07 9.87
C GLY A 139 18.91 0.40 9.29
N ILE A 140 18.68 0.27 7.96
CA ILE A 140 17.42 0.65 7.31
C ILE A 140 16.65 -0.60 6.88
N THR A 141 15.40 -0.72 7.33
CA THR A 141 14.52 -1.82 6.92
C THR A 141 13.34 -1.29 6.09
N SER A 142 12.87 -2.09 5.14
CA SER A 142 11.66 -1.82 4.37
C SER A 142 10.71 -2.99 4.46
N THR A 143 9.43 -2.73 4.76
CA THR A 143 8.39 -3.74 4.85
C THR A 143 7.31 -3.46 3.82
N ALA A 144 7.14 -4.37 2.86
CA ALA A 144 5.95 -4.40 2.01
C ALA A 144 4.83 -5.11 2.77
N VAL A 145 3.82 -4.37 3.18
CA VAL A 145 2.62 -4.92 3.81
C VAL A 145 1.60 -5.24 2.73
N CYS A 146 1.10 -6.48 2.71
CA CYS A 146 0.16 -6.98 1.71
C CYS A 146 -1.21 -7.29 2.35
N PRO A 147 -2.06 -6.29 2.63
CA PRO A 147 -3.40 -6.52 3.13
C PRO A 147 -4.27 -7.25 2.11
N GLY A 148 -5.21 -8.04 2.62
CA GLY A 148 -6.35 -8.50 1.85
C GLY A 148 -7.51 -7.50 1.91
N TYR A 149 -8.72 -7.99 1.72
CA TYR A 149 -9.93 -7.17 1.82
C TYR A 149 -10.08 -6.60 3.24
N THR A 150 -9.89 -5.29 3.34
CA THR A 150 -9.93 -4.56 4.62
C THR A 150 -11.08 -3.57 4.59
N ILE A 151 -11.90 -3.57 5.63
CA ILE A 151 -13.06 -2.68 5.75
C ILE A 151 -12.56 -1.27 6.02
N THR A 152 -12.58 -0.42 5.00
CA THR A 152 -12.15 0.98 5.02
C THR A 152 -12.94 1.78 3.99
N ASN A 153 -12.73 3.08 3.94
CA ASN A 153 -13.29 3.93 2.88
C ASN A 153 -12.58 3.78 1.51
N PHE A 154 -11.56 2.92 1.40
CA PHE A 154 -10.81 2.72 0.15
C PHE A 154 -11.71 2.30 -1.01
N HIS A 155 -12.58 1.31 -0.78
CA HIS A 155 -13.43 0.75 -1.84
C HIS A 155 -14.49 1.75 -2.30
N SER A 156 -15.15 2.45 -1.37
CA SER A 156 -16.13 3.48 -1.69
C SER A 156 -15.48 4.70 -2.36
N ALA A 157 -14.36 5.17 -1.85
CA ALA A 157 -13.61 6.29 -2.43
C ALA A 157 -13.05 5.99 -3.83
N SER A 158 -12.77 4.72 -4.11
CA SER A 158 -12.27 4.26 -5.44
C SER A 158 -13.40 3.82 -6.39
N GLY A 159 -14.67 3.89 -6.00
CA GLY A 159 -15.79 3.47 -6.85
C GLY A 159 -15.93 1.94 -7.03
N VAL A 160 -15.25 1.13 -6.19
CA VAL A 160 -15.27 -0.35 -6.26
C VAL A 160 -15.98 -1.00 -5.08
N GLN A 161 -16.94 -0.30 -4.48
CA GLN A 161 -17.65 -0.79 -3.29
C GLN A 161 -18.47 -2.06 -3.59
N ASN A 162 -19.11 -2.15 -4.75
CA ASN A 162 -19.88 -3.33 -5.16
C ASN A 162 -19.03 -4.61 -5.17
N GLU A 163 -17.76 -4.51 -5.56
CA GLU A 163 -16.83 -5.63 -5.52
C GLU A 163 -16.52 -6.05 -4.09
N MET A 164 -16.35 -5.08 -3.19
CA MET A 164 -16.15 -5.35 -1.76
C MET A 164 -17.38 -6.01 -1.14
N ASP A 165 -18.58 -5.59 -1.54
CA ASP A 165 -19.83 -6.13 -0.98
C ASP A 165 -20.01 -7.62 -1.33
N ASN A 166 -19.57 -8.05 -2.50
CA ASN A 166 -19.60 -9.42 -2.98
C ASN A 166 -18.53 -10.33 -2.35
N VAL A 167 -17.54 -9.78 -1.66
CA VAL A 167 -16.51 -10.60 -0.98
C VAL A 167 -17.13 -11.34 0.21
N PRO A 168 -16.86 -12.65 0.38
CA PRO A 168 -17.29 -13.41 1.54
C PRO A 168 -16.85 -12.78 2.86
N GLY A 169 -17.74 -12.75 3.86
CA GLY A 169 -17.49 -12.07 5.14
C GLY A 169 -16.22 -12.55 5.87
N PHE A 170 -15.87 -13.84 5.77
CA PHE A 170 -14.65 -14.37 6.40
C PHE A 170 -13.35 -13.81 5.80
N MET A 171 -13.41 -13.28 4.58
CA MET A 171 -12.28 -12.61 3.91
C MET A 171 -12.18 -11.13 4.26
N LYS A 172 -13.27 -10.49 4.72
CA LYS A 172 -13.26 -9.09 5.15
C LYS A 172 -12.58 -8.96 6.50
N LYS A 173 -11.63 -8.04 6.62
CA LYS A 173 -10.83 -7.84 7.83
C LYS A 173 -11.00 -6.43 8.37
N ASP A 174 -10.94 -6.34 9.68
CA ASP A 174 -11.01 -5.09 10.42
C ASP A 174 -9.73 -4.27 10.25
N ALA A 175 -9.88 -2.97 9.97
CA ALA A 175 -8.75 -2.08 9.66
C ALA A 175 -7.79 -1.89 10.85
N PRO A 176 -8.25 -1.64 12.09
CA PRO A 176 -7.36 -1.50 13.24
C PRO A 176 -6.45 -2.72 13.43
N ARG A 177 -7.00 -3.93 13.33
CA ARG A 177 -6.22 -5.15 13.44
C ARG A 177 -5.17 -5.29 12.33
N VAL A 178 -5.55 -5.00 11.09
CA VAL A 178 -4.63 -5.04 9.95
C VAL A 178 -3.51 -4.02 10.15
N ALA A 179 -3.83 -2.81 10.61
CA ALA A 179 -2.86 -1.76 10.88
C ALA A 179 -1.90 -2.13 12.02
N GLU A 180 -2.41 -2.68 13.12
CA GLU A 180 -1.59 -3.15 14.24
C GLU A 180 -0.60 -4.22 13.80
N GLU A 181 -1.06 -5.27 13.10
CA GLU A 181 -0.18 -6.32 12.56
C GLU A 181 0.87 -5.75 11.60
N ALA A 182 0.50 -4.76 10.76
CA ALA A 182 1.41 -4.09 9.82
C ALA A 182 2.51 -3.32 10.53
N VAL A 183 2.14 -2.52 11.53
CA VAL A 183 3.09 -1.75 12.35
C VAL A 183 4.05 -2.68 13.08
N GLN A 184 3.54 -3.72 13.75
CA GLN A 184 4.36 -4.70 14.46
C GLN A 184 5.34 -5.42 13.53
N ALA A 185 4.90 -5.81 12.33
CA ALA A 185 5.75 -6.44 11.34
C ALA A 185 6.87 -5.50 10.87
N THR A 186 6.55 -4.22 10.66
CA THR A 186 7.51 -3.20 10.25
C THR A 186 8.54 -2.92 11.35
N LEU A 187 8.09 -2.81 12.60
CA LEU A 187 8.98 -2.62 13.74
C LEU A 187 9.95 -3.79 13.94
N LYS A 188 9.54 -5.01 13.58
CA LYS A 188 10.38 -6.22 13.60
C LYS A 188 11.30 -6.34 12.37
N GLY A 189 11.19 -5.45 11.39
CA GLY A 189 12.00 -5.48 10.17
C GLY A 189 11.63 -6.60 9.19
N ASN A 190 10.39 -7.07 9.19
CA ASN A 190 9.94 -8.06 8.21
C ASN A 190 9.99 -7.47 6.79
N HIS A 191 10.49 -8.22 5.81
CA HIS A 191 10.63 -7.70 4.43
C HIS A 191 9.30 -7.63 3.69
N VAL A 192 8.51 -8.69 3.77
CA VAL A 192 7.15 -8.75 3.22
C VAL A 192 6.24 -9.35 4.27
N TYR A 193 5.12 -8.72 4.52
CA TYR A 193 4.16 -9.18 5.52
C TYR A 193 2.74 -9.20 4.99
N VAL A 194 2.07 -10.34 5.15
CA VAL A 194 0.65 -10.51 4.85
C VAL A 194 -0.13 -10.52 6.16
N PRO A 195 -0.92 -9.48 6.47
CA PRO A 195 -1.74 -9.47 7.67
C PRO A 195 -2.79 -10.58 7.67
N THR A 196 -3.15 -11.03 8.85
CA THR A 196 -4.17 -12.04 9.17
C THR A 196 -3.87 -13.47 8.66
N LYS A 197 -4.26 -14.45 9.46
CA LYS A 197 -4.01 -15.88 9.16
C LYS A 197 -4.69 -16.33 7.86
N THR A 198 -5.91 -15.83 7.60
CA THR A 198 -6.67 -16.16 6.38
C THR A 198 -5.87 -15.84 5.12
N PHE A 199 -5.36 -14.60 5.02
CA PHE A 199 -4.61 -14.19 3.82
C PHE A 199 -3.21 -14.78 3.75
N LYS A 200 -2.56 -15.10 4.88
CA LYS A 200 -1.30 -15.88 4.88
C LYS A 200 -1.48 -17.22 4.19
N VAL A 201 -2.56 -17.93 4.51
CA VAL A 201 -2.86 -19.24 3.88
C VAL A 201 -3.19 -19.06 2.39
N ILE A 202 -4.04 -18.10 2.05
CA ILE A 202 -4.41 -17.81 0.64
C ILE A 202 -3.16 -17.49 -0.19
N VAL A 203 -2.31 -16.58 0.28
CA VAL A 203 -1.07 -16.21 -0.44
C VAL A 203 -0.11 -17.40 -0.54
N LEU A 204 0.00 -18.23 0.50
CA LEU A 204 0.81 -19.46 0.43
C LEU A 204 0.31 -20.39 -0.68
N LEU A 205 -0.99 -20.61 -0.76
CA LEU A 205 -1.60 -21.44 -1.82
C LEU A 205 -1.36 -20.83 -3.20
N LEU A 206 -1.58 -19.51 -3.37
CA LEU A 206 -1.34 -18.83 -4.64
C LEU A 206 0.12 -18.91 -5.12
N LYS A 207 1.09 -18.99 -4.21
CA LYS A 207 2.51 -19.19 -4.57
C LYS A 207 2.85 -20.60 -5.05
N ILE A 208 2.05 -21.58 -4.69
CA ILE A 208 2.29 -23.00 -5.02
C ILE A 208 1.51 -23.43 -6.26
N ILE A 209 0.34 -22.84 -6.50
CA ILE A 209 -0.53 -23.18 -7.64
C ILE A 209 0.14 -22.75 -8.95
N PRO A 210 0.32 -23.65 -9.95
CA PRO A 210 0.81 -23.27 -11.25
C PRO A 210 -0.11 -22.26 -11.94
N HIS A 211 0.46 -21.33 -12.70
CA HIS A 211 -0.29 -20.28 -13.42
C HIS A 211 -1.43 -20.81 -14.31
N SER A 212 -1.28 -22.02 -14.87
CA SER A 212 -2.30 -22.67 -15.69
C SER A 212 -3.62 -22.97 -14.95
N PHE A 213 -3.60 -23.02 -13.62
CA PHE A 213 -4.80 -23.23 -12.79
C PHE A 213 -5.42 -21.93 -12.25
N PHE A 214 -4.82 -20.78 -12.53
CA PHE A 214 -5.30 -19.52 -12.00
C PHE A 214 -6.71 -19.15 -12.47
N SER A 215 -7.07 -19.46 -13.72
CA SER A 215 -8.42 -19.20 -14.23
C SER A 215 -9.51 -19.94 -13.45
N LEU A 216 -9.21 -21.18 -13.01
CA LEU A 216 -10.15 -21.98 -12.21
C LEU A 216 -10.26 -21.45 -10.76
N VAL A 217 -9.15 -20.99 -10.20
CA VAL A 217 -9.10 -20.48 -8.81
C VAL A 217 -9.68 -19.07 -8.72
N SER A 218 -9.52 -18.27 -9.75
CA SER A 218 -9.98 -16.89 -9.79
C SER A 218 -11.50 -16.75 -9.73
N SER A 219 -12.22 -17.61 -10.44
CA SER A 219 -13.69 -17.62 -10.43
C SER A 219 -14.29 -17.94 -9.04
N VAL A 220 -13.57 -18.71 -8.22
CA VAL A 220 -13.97 -19.11 -6.86
C VAL A 220 -13.60 -18.03 -5.83
N LEU A 221 -12.40 -17.43 -5.96
CA LEU A 221 -11.89 -16.47 -4.96
C LEU A 221 -12.45 -15.06 -5.10
N ALA A 222 -12.88 -14.67 -6.28
CA ALA A 222 -13.43 -13.35 -6.54
C ALA A 222 -14.42 -13.40 -7.72
N PRO A 223 -15.65 -13.91 -7.50
CA PRO A 223 -16.68 -13.98 -8.53
C PRO A 223 -16.97 -12.58 -9.09
N GLY A 224 -17.12 -12.46 -10.40
CA GLY A 224 -17.38 -11.20 -11.11
C GLY A 224 -16.15 -10.34 -11.40
N ARG A 225 -15.01 -10.60 -10.78
CA ARG A 225 -13.76 -9.87 -11.02
C ARG A 225 -12.92 -10.45 -12.16
N TYR A 226 -13.18 -11.70 -12.50
CA TYR A 226 -12.45 -12.47 -13.49
C TYR A 226 -13.35 -12.99 -14.62
N ASP A 227 -14.64 -12.70 -14.56
CA ASP A 227 -15.58 -13.06 -15.61
C ASP A 227 -15.34 -12.13 -16.81
N SER A 228 -14.67 -12.65 -17.84
CA SER A 228 -14.70 -12.00 -19.16
C SER A 228 -16.14 -12.01 -19.65
N LYS A 229 -16.73 -10.82 -19.78
CA LYS A 229 -17.98 -10.66 -20.54
C LYS A 229 -17.70 -10.89 -22.01
#